data_98aec4e98eef848a88b645f9075ee518
#
_entry.id   98aec4e98eef848a88b645f9075ee518
#
_cell.length_a   1.000
_cell.length_b   1.000
_cell.length_c   1.000
_cell.angle_alpha   90.00
_cell.angle_beta   90.00
_cell.angle_gamma   90.00
#
_symmetry.space_group_name_H-M   'P 1'
#
loop_
_entity.id
_entity.type
_entity.pdbx_description
1 polymer ?
#
loop_
_entity_poly.entity_id
_entity_poly.type
_entity_poly.pdbx_seq_one_letter_code
_entity_poly.pdbx_strand_id
1 'polypeptide(L)'
;MFFEPKNDDHGLPYNPFKACVVPRPIGWITTLSYNGVVNLAPFSISNQLAYDPPFVFFSGSGAIDGMEAEPRRKDSVVNAEDTGEFVYNMATYDLRNEVNLSSKHVPPDVDEMEMCGLTPAPCNLVKCPRIAESPVNLECKFHSTITLPSNSAKGVHHVVIGEVIGIHINDSAISDGKVDWVKIQPLARMGYMDYTSVTEVFTMPGPKGEEFRPGQVGEHSSSKHWDTVRNEWETYKGKDK
;
A
#
# COMPACT_ATOMS: atom_id res chain seq x y z
N MET A 1 30.28 -1.29 -5.54
CA MET A 1 30.26 -1.37 -4.07
C MET A 1 29.56 -2.66 -3.67
N PHE A 2 30.14 -3.41 -2.75
CA PHE A 2 29.53 -4.59 -2.10
C PHE A 2 29.73 -4.44 -0.59
N PHE A 3 28.74 -4.81 0.19
CA PHE A 3 28.81 -4.91 1.65
C PHE A 3 27.81 -5.94 2.15
N GLU A 4 28.13 -6.53 3.29
CA GLU A 4 27.22 -7.42 4.00
C GLU A 4 26.40 -6.62 5.00
N PRO A 5 25.05 -6.57 4.92
CA PRO A 5 24.21 -5.79 5.83
C PRO A 5 24.44 -6.11 7.32
N LYS A 6 24.88 -7.31 7.60
CA LYS A 6 25.23 -7.80 8.96
C LYS A 6 26.38 -7.02 9.57
N ASN A 7 27.34 -6.56 8.76
CA ASN A 7 28.57 -5.91 9.24
C ASN A 7 28.45 -4.38 9.28
N ASP A 8 27.43 -3.82 8.62
CA ASP A 8 27.14 -2.37 8.50
C ASP A 8 28.37 -1.54 8.06
N ASP A 9 29.21 -2.10 7.20
CA ASP A 9 30.51 -1.57 6.76
C ASP A 9 30.46 -0.91 5.38
N HIS A 10 29.31 -0.39 4.98
CA HIS A 10 29.09 0.18 3.63
C HIS A 10 29.79 1.55 3.41
N GLY A 11 30.27 2.22 4.47
CA GLY A 11 31.03 3.47 4.35
C GLY A 11 30.20 4.71 3.92
N LEU A 12 28.88 4.59 3.81
CA LEU A 12 27.97 5.68 3.45
C LEU A 12 27.37 6.33 4.71
N PRO A 13 27.02 7.63 4.69
CA PRO A 13 26.46 8.32 5.85
C PRO A 13 25.03 7.86 6.19
N TYR A 14 24.33 7.21 5.26
CA TYR A 14 22.96 6.73 5.44
C TYR A 14 22.85 5.27 5.02
N ASN A 15 22.00 4.50 5.70
CA ASN A 15 21.78 3.10 5.36
C ASN A 15 21.21 2.94 3.94
N PRO A 16 21.97 2.37 2.99
CA PRO A 16 21.60 2.31 1.58
C PRO A 16 20.47 1.30 1.31
N PHE A 17 20.27 0.30 2.16
CA PHE A 17 19.22 -0.70 1.97
C PHE A 17 17.82 -0.06 1.88
N LYS A 18 17.59 1.03 2.63
CA LYS A 18 16.32 1.76 2.60
C LYS A 18 15.97 2.36 1.23
N ALA A 19 16.95 2.52 0.35
CA ALA A 19 16.80 3.08 -0.99
C ALA A 19 16.98 2.04 -2.12
N CYS A 20 17.24 0.77 -1.81
CA CYS A 20 17.50 -0.27 -2.82
C CYS A 20 16.22 -0.90 -3.39
N VAL A 21 15.10 -0.80 -2.69
CA VAL A 21 13.80 -1.31 -3.16
C VAL A 21 12.85 -0.12 -3.24
N VAL A 22 12.74 0.47 -4.40
CA VAL A 22 11.97 1.69 -4.68
C VAL A 22 11.38 1.66 -6.10
N PRO A 23 10.29 2.38 -6.38
CA PRO A 23 9.40 3.05 -5.45
C PRO A 23 8.57 2.04 -4.66
N ARG A 24 8.31 2.32 -3.37
CA ARG A 24 7.43 1.50 -2.55
C ARG A 24 6.05 2.16 -2.43
N PRO A 25 4.96 1.47 -2.77
CA PRO A 25 3.62 1.99 -2.52
C PRO A 25 3.41 2.20 -1.02
N ILE A 26 2.52 3.11 -0.68
CA ILE A 26 2.14 3.36 0.70
C ILE A 26 0.76 2.79 0.94
N GLY A 27 0.68 1.75 1.75
CA GLY A 27 -0.56 1.29 2.33
C GLY A 27 -0.94 2.23 3.47
N TRP A 28 -1.97 3.03 3.28
CA TRP A 28 -2.50 3.90 4.32
C TRP A 28 -3.61 3.14 5.03
N ILE A 29 -3.25 2.54 6.16
CA ILE A 29 -4.05 1.50 6.79
C ILE A 29 -4.93 2.11 7.86
N THR A 30 -6.25 1.93 7.71
CA THR A 30 -7.22 2.19 8.77
C THR A 30 -7.53 0.89 9.49
N THR A 31 -7.56 0.93 10.80
CA THR A 31 -8.02 -0.15 11.67
C THR A 31 -8.95 0.39 12.75
N LEU A 32 -9.75 -0.47 13.32
CA LEU A 32 -10.62 -0.13 14.44
C LEU A 32 -10.14 -0.90 15.68
N SER A 33 -9.90 -0.19 16.78
CA SER A 33 -9.59 -0.85 18.05
C SER A 33 -10.81 -1.59 18.60
N TYR A 34 -10.61 -2.52 19.51
CA TYR A 34 -11.70 -3.19 20.21
C TYR A 34 -12.66 -2.21 20.90
N ASN A 35 -12.15 -1.05 21.33
CA ASN A 35 -12.94 0.01 21.99
C ASN A 35 -13.57 0.99 20.99
N GLY A 36 -13.45 0.77 19.70
CA GLY A 36 -14.06 1.60 18.65
C GLY A 36 -13.26 2.86 18.28
N VAL A 37 -12.00 2.98 18.73
CA VAL A 37 -11.12 4.08 18.30
C VAL A 37 -10.53 3.75 16.92
N VAL A 38 -10.62 4.68 16.00
CA VAL A 38 -10.02 4.55 14.66
C VAL A 38 -8.54 4.84 14.75
N ASN A 39 -7.73 3.93 14.19
CA ASN A 39 -6.30 4.15 14.03
C ASN A 39 -5.97 4.27 12.53
N LEU A 40 -5.14 5.22 12.17
CA LEU A 40 -4.69 5.48 10.81
C LEU A 40 -3.18 5.64 10.75
N ALA A 41 -2.50 4.75 10.00
CA ALA A 41 -1.05 4.81 9.85
C ALA A 41 -0.59 4.44 8.44
N PRO A 42 0.46 5.13 7.90
CA PRO A 42 1.05 4.81 6.60
C PRO A 42 2.17 3.78 6.72
N PHE A 43 2.14 2.78 5.84
CA PHE A 43 3.14 1.71 5.75
C PHE A 43 3.77 1.68 4.35
N SER A 44 5.05 2.00 4.26
CA SER A 44 5.80 1.93 2.99
C SER A 44 6.40 0.54 2.71
N ILE A 45 6.17 -0.43 3.59
CA ILE A 45 6.41 -1.85 3.33
C ILE A 45 5.04 -2.48 3.19
N SER A 46 4.45 -2.32 2.02
CA SER A 46 3.11 -2.80 1.67
C SER A 46 3.03 -3.05 0.18
N ASN A 47 2.22 -4.01 -0.23
CA ASN A 47 1.95 -4.28 -1.64
C ASN A 47 0.77 -5.24 -1.78
N GLN A 48 0.37 -5.46 -3.04
CA GLN A 48 -0.43 -6.59 -3.45
C GLN A 48 0.41 -7.88 -3.33
N LEU A 49 -0.22 -8.96 -2.86
CA LEU A 49 0.45 -10.24 -2.62
C LEU A 49 -0.03 -11.35 -3.57
N ALA A 50 -1.31 -11.35 -3.92
CA ALA A 50 -1.93 -12.33 -4.83
C ALA A 50 -3.12 -11.72 -5.56
N TYR A 51 -3.62 -12.43 -6.60
CA TYR A 51 -4.74 -12.00 -7.43
C TYR A 51 -6.01 -12.84 -7.23
N ASP A 52 -5.86 -14.12 -6.95
CA ASP A 52 -6.97 -15.07 -6.86
C ASP A 52 -6.75 -16.09 -5.73
N PRO A 53 -7.42 -15.91 -4.58
CA PRO A 53 -8.12 -14.68 -4.19
C PRO A 53 -7.16 -13.49 -4.05
N PRO A 54 -7.68 -12.24 -4.12
CA PRO A 54 -6.83 -11.06 -4.03
C PRO A 54 -6.36 -10.84 -2.59
N PHE A 55 -5.05 -10.72 -2.40
CA PHE A 55 -4.44 -10.42 -1.10
C PHE A 55 -3.55 -9.19 -1.16
N VAL A 56 -3.51 -8.47 -0.05
CA VAL A 56 -2.57 -7.38 0.22
C VAL A 56 -1.84 -7.63 1.53
N PHE A 57 -0.70 -6.97 1.70
CA PHE A 57 0.00 -6.96 2.97
C PHE A 57 0.48 -5.55 3.34
N PHE A 58 0.69 -5.34 4.63
CA PHE A 58 1.47 -4.25 5.18
C PHE A 58 2.40 -4.76 6.28
N SER A 59 3.53 -4.09 6.49
CA SER A 59 4.49 -4.49 7.51
C SER A 59 4.98 -3.29 8.31
N GLY A 60 4.96 -3.42 9.61
CA GLY A 60 5.44 -2.43 10.56
C GLY A 60 6.40 -3.02 11.59
N SER A 61 7.43 -2.24 11.97
CA SER A 61 8.28 -2.58 13.11
C SER A 61 7.55 -2.29 14.43
N GLY A 62 7.80 -3.11 15.45
CA GLY A 62 7.13 -3.02 16.74
C GLY A 62 7.64 -1.95 17.69
N ALA A 63 8.72 -1.22 17.38
CA ALA A 63 9.30 -0.29 18.34
C ALA A 63 8.84 1.15 18.12
N ILE A 64 8.42 1.78 19.19
CA ILE A 64 8.37 3.24 19.32
C ILE A 64 9.70 3.66 19.93
N ASP A 65 10.48 4.49 19.24
CA ASP A 65 11.78 4.93 19.74
C ASP A 65 11.64 5.71 21.07
N GLY A 66 12.16 5.12 22.12
CA GLY A 66 12.49 5.83 23.35
C GLY A 66 11.40 5.96 24.42
N MET A 67 10.19 5.50 24.21
CA MET A 67 9.08 5.72 25.15
C MET A 67 8.72 4.53 26.06
N GLU A 68 9.16 3.30 25.77
CA GLU A 68 8.76 2.12 26.55
C GLU A 68 9.93 1.19 26.86
N ALA A 69 9.92 0.57 28.06
CA ALA A 69 10.87 -0.45 28.48
C ALA A 69 10.73 -1.75 27.69
N GLU A 70 9.54 -2.02 27.14
CA GLU A 70 9.21 -3.19 26.32
C GLU A 70 8.76 -2.79 24.91
N PRO A 71 9.19 -3.55 23.86
CA PRO A 71 8.80 -3.27 22.48
C PRO A 71 7.30 -3.51 22.30
N ARG A 72 6.56 -2.43 22.03
CA ARG A 72 5.14 -2.48 21.75
C ARG A 72 4.89 -2.77 20.27
N ARG A 73 3.92 -3.62 19.97
CA ARG A 73 3.42 -3.84 18.61
C ARG A 73 2.65 -2.60 18.12
N LYS A 74 2.69 -2.33 16.82
CA LYS A 74 1.91 -1.24 16.21
C LYS A 74 0.41 -1.47 16.41
N ASP A 75 -0.34 -0.41 16.72
CA ASP A 75 -1.78 -0.49 16.92
C ASP A 75 -2.50 -1.06 15.70
N SER A 76 -2.09 -0.69 14.47
CA SER A 76 -2.63 -1.26 13.24
C SER A 76 -2.49 -2.78 13.15
N VAL A 77 -1.41 -3.36 13.70
CA VAL A 77 -1.20 -4.82 13.72
C VAL A 77 -2.12 -5.47 14.75
N VAL A 78 -2.14 -4.93 15.97
CA VAL A 78 -2.98 -5.44 17.07
C VAL A 78 -4.47 -5.35 16.70
N ASN A 79 -4.91 -4.20 16.23
CA ASN A 79 -6.30 -3.98 15.85
C ASN A 79 -6.75 -4.92 14.72
N ALA A 80 -5.92 -5.11 13.67
CA ALA A 80 -6.25 -6.01 12.58
C ALA A 80 -6.41 -7.46 13.05
N GLU A 81 -5.58 -7.92 13.99
CA GLU A 81 -5.69 -9.25 14.58
C GLU A 81 -6.92 -9.39 15.48
N ASP A 82 -7.17 -8.40 16.34
CA ASP A 82 -8.25 -8.42 17.33
C ASP A 82 -9.63 -8.31 16.69
N THR A 83 -9.78 -7.48 15.65
CA THR A 83 -11.06 -7.24 14.98
C THR A 83 -11.28 -8.12 13.75
N GLY A 84 -10.20 -8.71 13.22
CA GLY A 84 -10.25 -9.56 12.03
C GLY A 84 -10.40 -8.78 10.72
N GLU A 85 -10.19 -7.45 10.73
CA GLU A 85 -10.43 -6.61 9.56
C GLU A 85 -9.55 -5.34 9.55
N PHE A 86 -9.36 -4.78 8.36
CA PHE A 86 -8.73 -3.47 8.16
C PHE A 86 -9.11 -2.90 6.79
N VAL A 87 -8.83 -1.62 6.56
CA VAL A 87 -8.96 -1.01 5.23
C VAL A 87 -7.61 -0.51 4.75
N TYR A 88 -7.27 -0.86 3.50
CA TYR A 88 -6.11 -0.35 2.80
C TYR A 88 -6.55 0.82 1.92
N ASN A 89 -6.18 2.05 2.27
CA ASN A 89 -6.49 3.24 1.51
C ASN A 89 -5.28 3.66 0.67
N MET A 90 -5.52 4.15 -0.54
CA MET A 90 -4.47 4.65 -1.41
C MET A 90 -4.01 6.03 -0.93
N ALA A 91 -2.72 6.17 -0.65
CA ALA A 91 -2.11 7.46 -0.40
C ALA A 91 -1.83 8.17 -1.74
N THR A 92 -2.20 9.45 -1.87
CA THR A 92 -2.00 10.27 -3.06
C THR A 92 -1.13 11.49 -2.78
N TYR A 93 -0.65 12.13 -3.84
CA TYR A 93 0.15 13.36 -3.71
C TYR A 93 -0.64 14.49 -3.03
N ASP A 94 -1.92 14.62 -3.31
CA ASP A 94 -2.78 15.65 -2.71
C ASP A 94 -2.95 15.46 -1.19
N LEU A 95 -2.94 14.22 -0.72
CA LEU A 95 -3.08 13.84 0.69
C LEU A 95 -1.73 13.65 1.41
N ARG A 96 -0.61 14.08 0.82
CA ARG A 96 0.75 13.84 1.34
C ARG A 96 1.00 14.41 2.73
N ASN A 97 0.35 15.53 3.07
CA ASN A 97 0.49 16.18 4.37
C ASN A 97 -0.19 15.36 5.47
N GLU A 98 -1.40 14.85 5.20
CA GLU A 98 -2.19 14.00 6.08
C GLU A 98 -1.52 12.63 6.25
N VAL A 99 -0.96 12.06 5.17
CA VAL A 99 -0.12 10.84 5.22
C VAL A 99 1.08 11.04 6.12
N ASN A 100 1.76 12.19 6.01
CA ASN A 100 2.90 12.51 6.87
C ASN A 100 2.46 12.75 8.32
N LEU A 101 1.36 13.45 8.54
CA LEU A 101 0.84 13.75 9.87
C LEU A 101 0.41 12.48 10.62
N SER A 102 -0.28 11.55 9.93
CA SER A 102 -0.72 10.26 10.50
C SER A 102 0.44 9.27 10.76
N SER A 103 1.67 9.63 10.39
CA SER A 103 2.86 8.84 10.75
C SER A 103 3.40 9.12 12.16
N LYS A 104 2.84 10.11 12.86
CA LYS A 104 3.22 10.42 14.24
C LYS A 104 2.93 9.23 15.16
N HIS A 105 3.81 9.07 16.15
CA HIS A 105 3.54 8.17 17.27
C HIS A 105 2.63 8.90 18.26
N VAL A 106 1.42 8.38 18.42
CA VAL A 106 0.41 8.89 19.35
C VAL A 106 -0.07 7.77 20.27
N PRO A 107 -0.67 8.08 21.44
CA PRO A 107 -1.33 7.08 22.28
C PRO A 107 -2.46 6.35 21.53
N PRO A 108 -2.76 5.07 21.88
CA PRO A 108 -3.73 4.24 21.16
C PRO A 108 -5.20 4.68 21.30
N ASP A 109 -5.47 5.64 22.15
CA ASP A 109 -6.78 6.28 22.34
C ASP A 109 -6.95 7.56 21.50
N VAL A 110 -5.96 7.91 20.68
CA VAL A 110 -6.02 9.03 19.73
C VAL A 110 -6.47 8.52 18.37
N ASP A 111 -7.51 9.16 17.83
CA ASP A 111 -7.98 8.95 16.45
C ASP A 111 -7.14 9.78 15.48
N GLU A 112 -6.23 9.12 14.73
CA GLU A 112 -5.37 9.84 13.77
C GLU A 112 -6.15 10.32 12.54
N MET A 113 -7.29 9.72 12.20
CA MET A 113 -8.13 10.22 11.11
C MET A 113 -8.72 11.58 11.47
N GLU A 114 -9.28 11.72 12.70
CA GLU A 114 -9.73 12.99 13.22
C GLU A 114 -8.59 14.00 13.37
N MET A 115 -7.45 13.57 13.92
CA MET A 115 -6.23 14.40 14.06
C MET A 115 -5.77 14.98 12.73
N CYS A 116 -5.93 14.23 11.63
CA CYS A 116 -5.56 14.67 10.28
C CYS A 116 -6.65 15.48 9.58
N GLY A 117 -7.83 15.65 10.17
CA GLY A 117 -8.96 16.34 9.57
C GLY A 117 -9.58 15.59 8.39
N LEU A 118 -9.42 14.25 8.36
CA LEU A 118 -9.96 13.38 7.32
C LEU A 118 -11.37 12.92 7.67
N THR A 119 -12.14 12.62 6.63
CA THR A 119 -13.55 12.22 6.78
C THR A 119 -13.67 10.68 6.78
N PRO A 120 -14.15 10.06 7.88
CA PRO A 120 -14.45 8.63 7.87
C PRO A 120 -15.66 8.37 6.97
N ALA A 121 -15.53 7.43 6.05
CA ALA A 121 -16.63 6.95 5.22
C ALA A 121 -16.94 5.47 5.53
N PRO A 122 -18.21 5.06 5.51
CA PRO A 122 -18.57 3.68 5.81
C PRO A 122 -18.06 2.71 4.75
N CYS A 123 -17.74 1.52 5.19
CA CYS A 123 -17.49 0.35 4.36
C CYS A 123 -18.77 -0.49 4.20
N ASN A 124 -18.77 -1.41 3.24
CA ASN A 124 -19.91 -2.28 2.98
C ASN A 124 -19.82 -3.63 3.70
N LEU A 125 -18.59 -4.14 3.88
CA LEU A 125 -18.34 -5.51 4.35
C LEU A 125 -17.54 -5.56 5.65
N VAL A 126 -16.88 -4.46 6.04
CA VAL A 126 -16.12 -4.34 7.29
C VAL A 126 -16.65 -3.17 8.13
N LYS A 127 -16.40 -3.18 9.43
CA LYS A 127 -16.82 -2.12 10.35
C LYS A 127 -15.85 -0.94 10.36
N CYS A 128 -14.57 -1.22 10.08
CA CYS A 128 -13.52 -0.23 10.01
C CYS A 128 -13.84 0.80 8.91
N PRO A 129 -13.78 2.12 9.18
CA PRO A 129 -14.05 3.14 8.17
C PRO A 129 -12.92 3.24 7.16
N ARG A 130 -13.27 3.64 5.93
CA ARG A 130 -12.33 4.07 4.90
C ARG A 130 -12.16 5.59 4.92
N ILE A 131 -11.11 6.10 4.30
CA ILE A 131 -10.88 7.53 4.11
C ILE A 131 -11.72 8.00 2.91
N ALA A 132 -12.64 8.95 3.12
CA ALA A 132 -13.51 9.47 2.04
C ALA A 132 -12.71 10.16 0.92
N GLU A 133 -11.65 10.87 1.27
CA GLU A 133 -10.78 11.62 0.36
C GLU A 133 -9.85 10.72 -0.47
N SER A 134 -9.61 9.47 -0.03
CA SER A 134 -8.80 8.52 -0.78
C SER A 134 -9.58 7.98 -1.99
N PRO A 135 -9.00 8.03 -3.20
CA PRO A 135 -9.71 7.63 -4.42
C PRO A 135 -9.92 6.12 -4.57
N VAL A 136 -9.13 5.31 -3.85
CA VAL A 136 -9.22 3.84 -3.88
C VAL A 136 -9.08 3.31 -2.46
N ASN A 137 -10.04 2.46 -2.05
CA ASN A 137 -10.00 1.80 -0.75
C ASN A 137 -10.32 0.31 -0.92
N LEU A 138 -9.58 -0.52 -0.19
CA LEU A 138 -9.75 -1.97 -0.20
C LEU A 138 -10.22 -2.41 1.18
N GLU A 139 -11.41 -3.00 1.26
CA GLU A 139 -11.91 -3.64 2.47
C GLU A 139 -11.26 -5.00 2.61
N CYS A 140 -10.58 -5.23 3.72
CA CYS A 140 -9.77 -6.41 3.92
C CYS A 140 -10.21 -7.20 5.15
N LYS A 141 -10.30 -8.52 4.98
CA LYS A 141 -10.41 -9.48 6.06
C LYS A 141 -9.02 -9.94 6.46
N PHE A 142 -8.70 -9.84 7.75
CA PHE A 142 -7.43 -10.34 8.27
C PHE A 142 -7.27 -11.83 7.99
N HIS A 143 -6.13 -12.22 7.47
CA HIS A 143 -5.79 -13.62 7.20
C HIS A 143 -4.76 -14.15 8.20
N SER A 144 -3.60 -13.48 8.31
CA SER A 144 -2.52 -13.94 9.18
C SER A 144 -1.47 -12.85 9.40
N THR A 145 -0.66 -13.03 10.44
CA THR A 145 0.55 -12.23 10.71
C THR A 145 1.78 -13.13 10.68
N ILE A 146 2.80 -12.71 9.94
CA ILE A 146 4.13 -13.33 9.95
C ILE A 146 5.07 -12.43 10.75
N THR A 147 5.65 -12.95 11.82
CA THR A 147 6.68 -12.24 12.59
C THR A 147 8.05 -12.57 11.99
N LEU A 148 8.75 -11.56 11.51
CA LEU A 148 10.10 -11.74 10.97
C LEU A 148 11.15 -11.69 12.08
N PRO A 149 12.21 -12.52 12.00
CA PRO A 149 13.30 -12.46 12.97
C PRO A 149 14.01 -11.10 12.92
N SER A 150 14.52 -10.65 14.06
CA SER A 150 15.28 -9.41 14.16
C SER A 150 16.53 -9.60 15.03
N ASN A 151 17.56 -8.83 14.71
CA ASN A 151 18.79 -8.78 15.52
C ASN A 151 18.62 -7.93 16.80
N SER A 152 17.50 -7.25 16.94
CA SER A 152 17.17 -6.46 18.12
C SER A 152 15.67 -6.55 18.44
N ALA A 153 15.30 -6.43 19.71
CA ALA A 153 13.91 -6.42 20.14
C ALA A 153 13.10 -5.28 19.46
N LYS A 154 13.76 -4.16 19.17
CA LYS A 154 13.16 -3.00 18.51
C LYS A 154 12.94 -3.19 17.01
N GLY A 155 13.62 -4.12 16.37
CA GLY A 155 13.57 -4.35 14.92
C GLY A 155 12.58 -5.41 14.46
N VAL A 156 11.81 -6.01 15.36
CA VAL A 156 10.82 -7.05 14.98
C VAL A 156 9.78 -6.47 14.06
N HIS A 157 9.65 -7.06 12.89
CA HIS A 157 8.61 -6.71 11.91
C HIS A 157 7.47 -7.72 11.93
N HIS A 158 6.25 -7.20 11.91
CA HIS A 158 5.03 -7.97 11.75
C HIS A 158 4.45 -7.69 10.37
N VAL A 159 4.36 -8.72 9.53
CA VAL A 159 3.74 -8.66 8.19
C VAL A 159 2.31 -9.12 8.32
N VAL A 160 1.37 -8.21 8.24
CA VAL A 160 -0.07 -8.48 8.26
C VAL A 160 -0.54 -8.74 6.85
N ILE A 161 -1.21 -9.86 6.64
CA ILE A 161 -1.79 -10.29 5.36
C ILE A 161 -3.31 -10.24 5.48
N GLY A 162 -3.97 -9.65 4.49
CA GLY A 162 -5.43 -9.60 4.41
C GLY A 162 -5.95 -9.94 3.03
N GLU A 163 -7.08 -10.65 3.00
CA GLU A 163 -7.85 -10.89 1.79
C GLU A 163 -8.69 -9.66 1.47
N VAL A 164 -8.61 -9.18 0.24
CA VAL A 164 -9.44 -8.06 -0.24
C VAL A 164 -10.82 -8.61 -0.58
N ILE A 165 -11.82 -8.21 0.19
CA ILE A 165 -13.21 -8.65 0.04
C ILE A 165 -14.14 -7.58 -0.55
N GLY A 166 -13.68 -6.34 -0.63
CA GLY A 166 -14.41 -5.22 -1.23
C GLY A 166 -13.46 -4.15 -1.77
N ILE A 167 -13.84 -3.51 -2.86
CA ILE A 167 -13.03 -2.48 -3.52
C ILE A 167 -13.92 -1.26 -3.80
N HIS A 168 -13.50 -0.11 -3.29
CA HIS A 168 -14.08 1.19 -3.62
C HIS A 168 -13.14 1.93 -4.56
N ILE A 169 -13.67 2.43 -5.65
CA ILE A 169 -12.95 3.31 -6.57
C ILE A 169 -13.85 4.51 -6.82
N ASN A 170 -13.33 5.71 -6.60
CA ASN A 170 -14.06 6.93 -6.90
C ASN A 170 -14.23 7.03 -8.44
N ASP A 171 -15.44 7.29 -8.91
CA ASP A 171 -15.72 7.44 -10.35
C ASP A 171 -14.83 8.50 -11.00
N SER A 172 -14.49 9.56 -10.27
CA SER A 172 -13.55 10.59 -10.73
C SER A 172 -12.13 10.08 -10.99
N ALA A 173 -11.75 8.93 -10.42
CA ALA A 173 -10.44 8.29 -10.62
C ALA A 173 -10.39 7.39 -11.86
N ILE A 174 -11.50 7.28 -12.60
CA ILE A 174 -11.61 6.44 -13.78
C ILE A 174 -11.64 7.31 -15.03
N SER A 175 -10.80 6.98 -16.02
CA SER A 175 -10.80 7.54 -17.37
C SER A 175 -10.76 6.38 -18.37
N ASP A 176 -11.66 6.42 -19.37
CA ASP A 176 -11.75 5.38 -20.40
C ASP A 176 -11.86 3.93 -19.89
N GLY A 177 -12.55 3.75 -18.75
CA GLY A 177 -12.76 2.45 -18.12
C GLY A 177 -11.55 1.90 -17.37
N LYS A 178 -10.53 2.70 -17.14
CA LYS A 178 -9.29 2.36 -16.40
C LYS A 178 -9.07 3.32 -15.24
N VAL A 179 -8.41 2.86 -14.19
CA VAL A 179 -7.93 3.74 -13.14
C VAL A 179 -6.84 4.64 -13.71
N ASP A 180 -7.03 5.95 -13.59
CA ASP A 180 -6.15 6.97 -14.13
C ASP A 180 -5.06 7.36 -13.12
N TRP A 181 -3.91 6.72 -13.23
CA TRP A 181 -2.78 6.91 -12.31
C TRP A 181 -2.20 8.32 -12.33
N VAL A 182 -2.18 8.98 -13.51
CA VAL A 182 -1.66 10.34 -13.64
C VAL A 182 -2.58 11.34 -12.96
N LYS A 183 -3.89 11.10 -13.02
CA LYS A 183 -4.90 11.94 -12.39
C LYS A 183 -4.89 11.82 -10.87
N ILE A 184 -4.77 10.61 -10.33
CA ILE A 184 -4.83 10.36 -8.89
C ILE A 184 -3.47 10.44 -8.20
N GLN A 185 -2.38 10.37 -8.94
CA GLN A 185 -1.00 10.53 -8.47
C GLN A 185 -0.67 9.74 -7.19
N PRO A 186 -0.71 8.38 -7.24
CA PRO A 186 -0.35 7.58 -6.07
C PRO A 186 1.00 7.96 -5.51
N LEU A 187 1.09 8.09 -4.18
CA LEU A 187 2.31 8.44 -3.46
C LEU A 187 3.16 7.19 -3.20
N ALA A 188 4.47 7.30 -3.39
CA ALA A 188 5.40 6.21 -3.11
C ALA A 188 6.65 6.70 -2.36
N ARG A 189 7.18 5.84 -1.47
CA ARG A 189 8.42 6.08 -0.73
C ARG A 189 9.62 5.69 -1.58
N MET A 190 10.63 6.60 -1.69
CA MET A 190 11.87 6.34 -2.42
C MET A 190 12.99 5.83 -1.51
N GLY A 191 13.02 6.27 -0.30
CA GLY A 191 14.06 5.97 0.66
C GLY A 191 14.42 7.23 1.43
N TYR A 192 15.16 7.08 2.55
CA TYR A 192 15.50 8.19 3.43
C TYR A 192 14.26 9.04 3.78
N MET A 193 14.22 10.31 3.36
CA MET A 193 13.07 11.20 3.52
C MET A 193 12.33 11.48 2.20
N ASP A 194 12.75 10.84 1.09
CA ASP A 194 12.24 11.13 -0.23
C ASP A 194 10.97 10.34 -0.57
N TYR A 195 10.10 10.99 -1.33
CA TYR A 195 8.87 10.43 -1.90
C TYR A 195 8.78 10.78 -3.38
N THR A 196 7.96 10.06 -4.09
CA THR A 196 7.57 10.34 -5.47
C THR A 196 6.08 10.12 -5.64
N SER A 197 5.51 10.66 -6.71
CA SER A 197 4.15 10.35 -7.16
C SER A 197 4.17 9.98 -8.63
N VAL A 198 3.13 9.29 -9.10
CA VAL A 198 3.00 8.91 -10.51
C VAL A 198 2.49 10.12 -11.29
N THR A 199 3.38 10.76 -12.05
CA THR A 199 3.04 11.90 -12.93
C THR A 199 3.06 11.53 -14.40
N GLU A 200 3.62 10.36 -14.75
CA GLU A 200 3.72 9.84 -16.10
C GLU A 200 3.64 8.32 -16.08
N VAL A 201 3.01 7.73 -17.06
CA VAL A 201 2.96 6.28 -17.28
C VAL A 201 3.33 5.96 -18.72
N PHE A 202 3.92 4.80 -18.94
CA PHE A 202 4.22 4.28 -20.27
C PHE A 202 3.79 2.82 -20.37
N THR A 203 3.39 2.39 -21.56
CA THR A 203 2.99 1.01 -21.80
C THR A 203 4.18 0.19 -22.28
N MET A 204 4.40 -0.95 -21.64
CA MET A 204 5.34 -1.96 -22.09
C MET A 204 4.55 -3.16 -22.61
N PRO A 205 4.46 -3.34 -23.93
CA PRO A 205 3.83 -4.52 -24.48
C PRO A 205 4.65 -5.77 -24.18
N GLY A 206 3.98 -6.92 -24.09
CA GLY A 206 4.63 -8.21 -23.88
C GLY A 206 5.62 -8.56 -25.00
N PRO A 207 6.58 -9.48 -24.76
CA PRO A 207 7.54 -9.93 -25.77
C PRO A 207 6.85 -10.45 -27.03
N LYS A 208 7.47 -10.24 -28.20
CA LYS A 208 6.93 -10.72 -29.49
C LYS A 208 6.75 -12.25 -29.44
N GLY A 209 5.54 -12.72 -29.76
CA GLY A 209 5.20 -14.15 -29.84
C GLY A 209 4.65 -14.79 -28.57
N GLU A 210 4.56 -14.08 -27.46
CA GLU A 210 3.78 -14.54 -26.31
C GLU A 210 2.34 -14.01 -26.41
N GLU A 211 1.39 -14.92 -26.35
CA GLU A 211 0.00 -14.54 -26.06
C GLU A 211 -0.05 -13.93 -24.66
N PHE A 212 -0.78 -12.83 -24.50
CA PHE A 212 -1.05 -12.25 -23.19
C PHE A 212 -1.62 -13.35 -22.28
N ARG A 213 -0.89 -13.70 -21.22
CA ARG A 213 -1.44 -14.61 -20.22
C ARG A 213 -2.58 -13.90 -19.48
N PRO A 214 -3.74 -14.54 -19.33
CA PRO A 214 -4.92 -13.92 -18.69
C PRO A 214 -4.61 -13.19 -17.39
N GLY A 215 -3.81 -13.74 -16.49
CA GLY A 215 -3.44 -13.13 -15.21
C GLY A 215 -2.63 -11.82 -15.28
N GLN A 216 -2.17 -11.38 -16.46
CA GLN A 216 -1.42 -10.12 -16.61
C GLN A 216 -2.32 -8.89 -16.78
N VAL A 217 -3.59 -9.06 -17.14
CA VAL A 217 -4.51 -7.94 -17.41
C VAL A 217 -5.86 -8.11 -16.69
N GLY A 218 -5.94 -9.00 -15.70
CA GLY A 218 -7.17 -9.30 -14.95
C GLY A 218 -8.12 -10.23 -15.73
N GLU A 219 -8.39 -11.40 -15.19
CA GLU A 219 -9.17 -12.48 -15.81
C GLU A 219 -10.64 -12.15 -16.12
N HIS A 220 -11.15 -11.02 -15.62
CA HIS A 220 -12.54 -10.56 -15.79
C HIS A 220 -12.68 -9.37 -16.74
N SER A 221 -11.64 -8.96 -17.45
CA SER A 221 -11.80 -7.94 -18.50
C SER A 221 -12.65 -8.52 -19.62
N SER A 222 -13.73 -7.81 -19.97
CA SER A 222 -14.62 -8.21 -21.06
C SER A 222 -13.83 -8.42 -22.35
N SER A 223 -14.25 -9.34 -23.21
CA SER A 223 -13.65 -9.59 -24.54
C SER A 223 -13.40 -8.30 -25.35
N LYS A 224 -14.26 -7.28 -25.20
CA LYS A 224 -14.12 -5.97 -25.82
C LYS A 224 -12.85 -5.21 -25.40
N HIS A 225 -12.40 -5.34 -24.17
CA HIS A 225 -11.16 -4.70 -23.71
C HIS A 225 -9.92 -5.35 -24.35
N TRP A 226 -9.94 -6.66 -24.51
CA TRP A 226 -8.87 -7.39 -25.19
C TRP A 226 -8.75 -7.02 -26.66
N ASP A 227 -9.86 -6.84 -27.34
CA ASP A 227 -9.88 -6.41 -28.75
C ASP A 227 -9.30 -4.99 -28.91
N THR A 228 -9.55 -4.09 -27.94
CA THR A 228 -8.96 -2.75 -27.92
C THR A 228 -7.44 -2.81 -27.72
N VAL A 229 -6.97 -3.54 -26.72
CA VAL A 229 -5.53 -3.71 -26.45
C VAL A 229 -4.82 -4.38 -27.63
N ARG A 230 -5.42 -5.39 -28.24
CA ARG A 230 -4.89 -6.05 -29.43
C ARG A 230 -4.79 -5.10 -30.62
N ASN A 231 -5.79 -4.28 -30.86
CA ASN A 231 -5.80 -3.31 -31.95
C ASN A 231 -4.76 -2.19 -31.75
N GLU A 232 -4.60 -1.69 -30.52
CA GLU A 232 -3.53 -0.75 -30.17
C GLU A 232 -2.15 -1.36 -30.42
N TRP A 233 -1.96 -2.64 -30.07
CA TRP A 233 -0.73 -3.38 -30.29
C TRP A 233 -0.42 -3.58 -31.79
N GLU A 234 -1.39 -3.94 -32.62
CA GLU A 234 -1.19 -4.07 -34.07
C GLU A 234 -0.89 -2.71 -34.74
N THR A 235 -1.46 -1.62 -34.21
CA THR A 235 -1.16 -0.25 -34.65
C THR A 235 0.28 0.16 -34.29
N TYR A 236 0.78 -0.26 -33.12
CA TYR A 236 2.15 -0.02 -32.69
C TYR A 236 3.17 -0.74 -33.57
N LYS A 237 2.93 -2.02 -33.91
CA LYS A 237 3.79 -2.80 -34.84
C LYS A 237 3.93 -2.16 -36.23
N GLY A 238 2.96 -1.37 -36.62
CA GLY A 238 2.98 -0.67 -37.94
C GLY A 238 3.87 0.58 -37.98
N LYS A 239 4.35 1.08 -36.82
CA LYS A 239 5.20 2.28 -36.73
C LYS A 239 6.70 2.01 -36.75
N ASP A 240 7.11 0.75 -36.64
CA ASP A 240 8.52 0.31 -36.63
C ASP A 240 8.98 -0.30 -37.95
N LYS A 241 8.34 0.09 -39.10
CA LYS A 241 8.77 -0.26 -40.45
C LYS A 241 9.22 0.95 -41.23
#